data_b11f990b42e4286e52e33e7bbcb09fce
#
_entry.id   b11f990b42e4286e52e33e7bbcb09fce
#
_cell.length_a   1.000
_cell.length_b   1.000
_cell.length_c   1.000
_cell.angle_alpha   90.00
_cell.angle_beta   90.00
_cell.angle_gamma   90.00
#
_symmetry.space_group_name_H-M   'P 1'
#
loop_
_entity.id
_entity.type
_entity.pdbx_description
1 polymer ?
#
loop_
_entity_poly.entity_id
_entity_poly.type
_entity_poly.pdbx_seq_one_letter_code
_entity_poly.pdbx_strand_id
1 'polypeptide(L)'
;MTNANGWNANVSGQTIAGKTAVYPLAPLPASALEGVRTRRIVAVLFDLILVSLLSMTLFVVLGFLTLGVAWLILPPLFPFVAFFYNGLTISGWRMATPGMKFMDLEMRLVDGSPTPFLYAAVHAVLFYVSWMFPPVFLFSLFAADKRCLHDMLAGVIVLRRA
;
A
#
# COMPACT_ATOMS: atom_id res chain seq x y z
N MET A 1 26.40 -6.28 10.70
CA MET A 1 25.59 -7.50 10.62
C MET A 1 24.49 -7.24 9.62
N THR A 2 24.48 -7.91 8.49
CA THR A 2 23.41 -7.91 7.51
C THR A 2 22.28 -8.80 8.04
N ASN A 3 21.05 -8.25 8.14
CA ASN A 3 19.89 -9.09 8.41
C ASN A 3 19.55 -9.92 7.15
N ALA A 4 18.75 -10.97 7.30
CA ALA A 4 18.37 -11.90 6.23
C ALA A 4 17.77 -11.24 4.98
N ASN A 5 17.48 -9.93 5.00
CA ASN A 5 16.86 -9.15 3.91
C ASN A 5 17.87 -8.27 3.16
N GLY A 6 19.17 -8.42 3.39
CA GLY A 6 20.21 -7.65 2.68
C GLY A 6 20.27 -6.16 3.01
N TRP A 7 19.42 -5.67 3.94
CA TRP A 7 19.44 -4.29 4.40
C TRP A 7 20.44 -4.14 5.55
N ASN A 8 21.38 -3.20 5.41
CA ASN A 8 22.29 -2.90 6.49
C ASN A 8 21.51 -2.32 7.68
N ALA A 9 21.47 -3.02 8.80
CA ALA A 9 20.83 -2.57 10.03
C ALA A 9 21.47 -1.28 10.63
N ASN A 10 22.58 -0.80 10.08
CA ASN A 10 23.28 0.39 10.55
C ASN A 10 22.73 1.73 10.03
N VAL A 11 21.68 1.71 9.20
CA VAL A 11 21.08 2.95 8.67
C VAL A 11 20.09 3.58 9.67
N SER A 12 19.72 2.86 10.72
CA SER A 12 18.75 3.32 11.74
C SER A 12 19.32 4.23 12.83
N GLY A 13 20.61 4.61 12.77
CA GLY A 13 21.31 5.27 13.88
C GLY A 13 21.89 6.66 13.61
N GLN A 14 21.72 7.25 12.42
CA GLN A 14 22.23 8.62 12.21
C GLN A 14 21.16 9.67 12.51
N THR A 15 20.98 9.96 13.78
CA THR A 15 20.38 11.22 14.23
C THR A 15 21.37 12.34 13.92
N ILE A 16 21.34 12.90 12.73
CA ILE A 16 22.05 14.14 12.45
C ILE A 16 21.17 15.26 12.98
N ALA A 17 21.55 15.81 14.14
CA ALA A 17 21.16 17.12 14.66
C ALA A 17 19.81 17.66 14.12
N GLY A 18 18.68 17.14 14.62
CA GLY A 18 17.39 17.81 14.53
C GLY A 18 16.70 17.85 13.16
N LYS A 19 17.19 17.16 12.13
CA LYS A 19 16.50 16.98 10.84
C LYS A 19 16.29 15.50 10.61
N THR A 20 15.06 15.02 10.79
CA THR A 20 14.63 13.75 10.21
C THR A 20 14.84 13.83 8.70
N ALA A 21 15.83 13.10 8.19
CA ALA A 21 16.04 13.00 6.74
C ALA A 21 14.84 12.26 6.16
N VAL A 22 14.02 12.99 5.43
CA VAL A 22 12.74 12.52 4.85
C VAL A 22 12.93 11.68 3.58
N TYR A 23 14.16 11.23 3.27
CA TYR A 23 14.46 10.52 2.02
C TYR A 23 15.26 9.25 2.28
N PRO A 24 15.17 8.26 1.38
CA PRO A 24 15.96 7.04 1.51
C PRO A 24 17.44 7.42 1.60
N LEU A 25 18.04 7.11 2.73
CA LEU A 25 19.44 7.40 3.03
C LEU A 25 20.44 6.63 2.16
N ALA A 26 19.93 5.68 1.35
CA ALA A 26 20.71 4.94 0.39
C ALA A 26 19.92 4.74 -0.92
N PRO A 27 20.56 4.77 -2.09
CA PRO A 27 19.90 4.43 -3.33
C PRO A 27 19.37 2.99 -3.26
N LEU A 28 18.09 2.80 -3.64
CA LEU A 28 17.47 1.50 -3.69
C LEU A 28 18.19 0.62 -4.71
N PRO A 29 18.49 -0.65 -4.40
CA PRO A 29 19.08 -1.56 -5.37
C PRO A 29 18.13 -1.74 -6.54
N ALA A 30 18.64 -1.74 -7.75
CA ALA A 30 17.83 -1.88 -8.98
C ALA A 30 16.97 -3.17 -8.95
N SER A 31 17.47 -4.23 -8.33
CA SER A 31 16.75 -5.49 -8.12
C SER A 31 15.47 -5.34 -7.28
N ALA A 32 15.43 -4.41 -6.33
CA ALA A 32 14.24 -4.14 -5.52
C ALA A 32 13.11 -3.47 -6.33
N LEU A 33 13.43 -2.88 -7.48
CA LEU A 33 12.46 -2.23 -8.36
C LEU A 33 12.17 -3.03 -9.64
N GLU A 34 12.82 -4.18 -9.81
CA GLU A 34 12.65 -4.99 -11.02
C GLU A 34 11.26 -5.62 -11.09
N GLY A 35 10.54 -5.37 -12.20
CA GLY A 35 9.21 -5.91 -12.44
C GLY A 35 8.11 -5.40 -11.47
N VAL A 36 8.40 -4.43 -10.60
CA VAL A 36 7.46 -3.94 -9.58
C VAL A 36 6.15 -3.43 -10.19
N ARG A 37 6.19 -2.73 -11.35
CA ARG A 37 4.95 -2.20 -11.97
C ARG A 37 3.97 -3.31 -12.33
N THR A 38 4.42 -4.33 -13.06
CA THR A 38 3.56 -5.46 -13.46
C THR A 38 3.04 -6.22 -12.24
N ARG A 39 3.91 -6.48 -11.26
CA ARG A 39 3.55 -7.14 -10.01
C ARG A 39 2.52 -6.33 -9.21
N ARG A 40 2.63 -5.00 -9.18
CA ARG A 40 1.63 -4.12 -8.53
C ARG A 40 0.28 -4.21 -9.21
N ILE A 41 0.23 -4.21 -10.55
CA ILE A 41 -1.04 -4.33 -11.28
C ILE A 41 -1.73 -5.66 -10.92
N VAL A 42 -1.01 -6.78 -10.96
CA VAL A 42 -1.56 -8.09 -10.61
C VAL A 42 -1.98 -8.14 -9.14
N ALA A 43 -1.18 -7.58 -8.22
CA ALA A 43 -1.52 -7.51 -6.80
C ALA A 43 -2.81 -6.71 -6.58
N VAL A 44 -2.94 -5.55 -7.22
CA VAL A 44 -4.14 -4.69 -7.12
C VAL A 44 -5.38 -5.41 -7.65
N LEU A 45 -5.29 -6.11 -8.78
CA LEU A 45 -6.42 -6.89 -9.32
C LEU A 45 -6.86 -7.98 -8.34
N PHE A 46 -5.91 -8.68 -7.73
CA PHE A 46 -6.19 -9.70 -6.73
C PHE A 46 -6.84 -9.10 -5.48
N ASP A 47 -6.29 -8.01 -4.95
CA ASP A 47 -6.85 -7.30 -3.80
C ASP A 47 -8.23 -6.70 -4.09
N LEU A 48 -8.45 -6.20 -5.31
CA LEU A 48 -9.76 -5.68 -5.72
C LEU A 48 -10.83 -6.77 -5.69
N ILE A 49 -10.52 -7.99 -6.15
CA ILE A 49 -11.42 -9.13 -6.06
C ILE A 49 -11.72 -9.45 -4.58
N LEU A 50 -10.69 -9.53 -3.73
CA LEU A 50 -10.88 -9.83 -2.31
C LEU A 50 -11.72 -8.77 -1.59
N VAL A 51 -11.43 -7.48 -1.81
CA VAL A 51 -12.19 -6.38 -1.20
C VAL A 51 -13.63 -6.37 -1.72
N SER A 52 -13.85 -6.66 -3.01
CA SER A 52 -15.20 -6.74 -3.59
C SER A 52 -16.01 -7.89 -2.97
N LEU A 53 -15.40 -9.07 -2.84
CA LEU A 53 -16.05 -10.22 -2.21
C LEU A 53 -16.37 -9.95 -0.73
N LEU A 54 -15.43 -9.37 0.00
CA LEU A 54 -15.61 -9.01 1.40
C LEU A 54 -16.71 -7.95 1.58
N SER A 55 -16.71 -6.92 0.74
CA SER A 55 -17.72 -5.85 0.76
C SER A 55 -19.09 -6.39 0.40
N MET A 56 -19.19 -7.26 -0.62
CA MET A 56 -20.44 -7.87 -1.02
C MET A 56 -21.01 -8.79 0.07
N THR A 57 -20.16 -9.60 0.68
CA THR A 57 -20.56 -10.47 1.80
C THR A 57 -21.09 -9.64 2.96
N LEU A 58 -20.36 -8.59 3.34
CA LEU A 58 -20.75 -7.71 4.44
C LEU A 58 -22.05 -6.97 4.13
N PHE A 59 -22.21 -6.49 2.89
CA PHE A 59 -23.43 -5.83 2.41
C PHE A 59 -24.66 -6.73 2.53
N VAL A 60 -24.54 -7.98 2.07
CA VAL A 60 -25.62 -8.96 2.15
C VAL A 60 -25.95 -9.29 3.61
N VAL A 61 -24.94 -9.64 4.41
CA VAL A 61 -25.12 -10.01 5.82
C VAL A 61 -25.77 -8.89 6.63
N LEU A 62 -25.25 -7.66 6.52
CA LEU A 62 -25.82 -6.51 7.24
C LEU A 62 -27.22 -6.17 6.75
N GLY A 63 -27.50 -6.29 5.45
CA GLY A 63 -28.83 -6.11 4.91
C GLY A 63 -29.85 -7.08 5.52
N PHE A 64 -29.52 -8.36 5.59
CA PHE A 64 -30.39 -9.36 6.23
C PHE A 64 -30.56 -9.12 7.73
N LEU A 65 -29.47 -8.83 8.46
CA LEU A 65 -29.53 -8.59 9.91
C LEU A 65 -30.35 -7.35 10.27
N THR A 66 -30.40 -6.34 9.40
CA THR A 66 -31.14 -5.09 9.63
C THR A 66 -32.48 -5.02 8.89
N LEU A 67 -32.98 -6.16 8.37
CA LEU A 67 -34.21 -6.22 7.55
C LEU A 67 -34.21 -5.21 6.38
N GLY A 68 -33.04 -5.02 5.75
CA GLY A 68 -32.86 -4.15 4.59
C GLY A 68 -32.51 -2.70 4.92
N VAL A 69 -32.62 -2.24 6.16
CA VAL A 69 -32.32 -0.83 6.55
C VAL A 69 -30.87 -0.48 6.22
N ALA A 70 -29.93 -1.39 6.44
CA ALA A 70 -28.51 -1.14 6.13
C ALA A 70 -28.27 -0.85 4.65
N TRP A 71 -29.05 -1.39 3.72
CA TRP A 71 -28.88 -1.12 2.28
C TRP A 71 -29.08 0.35 1.88
N LEU A 72 -29.80 1.10 2.68
CA LEU A 72 -29.99 2.55 2.47
C LEU A 72 -28.75 3.36 2.87
N ILE A 73 -27.96 2.83 3.82
CA ILE A 73 -26.85 3.57 4.46
C ILE A 73 -25.47 3.08 3.94
N LEU A 74 -25.41 1.93 3.26
CA LEU A 74 -24.17 1.24 2.89
C LEU A 74 -23.55 1.53 1.50
N PRO A 75 -23.98 2.52 0.68
CA PRO A 75 -23.26 2.84 -0.56
C PRO A 75 -21.75 3.07 -0.37
N PRO A 76 -21.27 3.71 0.73
CA PRO A 76 -19.84 3.90 1.00
C PRO A 76 -19.14 2.66 1.60
N LEU A 77 -19.79 1.50 1.69
CA LEU A 77 -19.21 0.31 2.34
C LEU A 77 -17.92 -0.16 1.67
N PHE A 78 -17.85 -0.12 0.34
CA PHE A 78 -16.66 -0.56 -0.39
C PHE A 78 -15.40 0.25 -0.04
N PRO A 79 -15.38 1.60 -0.12
CA PRO A 79 -14.22 2.36 0.31
C PRO A 79 -13.91 2.22 1.80
N PHE A 80 -14.92 2.02 2.64
CA PHE A 80 -14.72 1.76 4.05
C PHE A 80 -14.00 0.41 4.29
N VAL A 81 -14.46 -0.66 3.67
CA VAL A 81 -13.81 -1.98 3.72
C VAL A 81 -12.38 -1.89 3.17
N ALA A 82 -12.19 -1.20 2.04
CA ALA A 82 -10.88 -1.03 1.44
C ALA A 82 -9.91 -0.27 2.35
N PHE A 83 -10.38 0.76 3.05
CA PHE A 83 -9.58 1.53 4.01
C PHE A 83 -9.04 0.61 5.12
N PHE A 84 -9.92 -0.15 5.77
CA PHE A 84 -9.52 -1.06 6.85
C PHE A 84 -8.71 -2.24 6.33
N TYR A 85 -9.09 -2.82 5.20
CA TYR A 85 -8.35 -3.91 4.57
C TYR A 85 -6.89 -3.52 4.31
N ASN A 86 -6.63 -2.40 3.64
CA ASN A 86 -5.28 -1.95 3.35
C ASN A 86 -4.55 -1.51 4.63
N GLY A 87 -5.21 -0.73 5.48
CA GLY A 87 -4.64 -0.28 6.75
C GLY A 87 -4.14 -1.44 7.60
N LEU A 88 -4.99 -2.44 7.86
CA LEU A 88 -4.66 -3.57 8.72
C LEU A 88 -3.64 -4.54 8.09
N THR A 89 -3.74 -4.80 6.80
CA THR A 89 -2.84 -5.77 6.15
C THR A 89 -1.44 -5.23 5.94
N ILE A 90 -1.30 -3.96 5.58
CA ILE A 90 -0.01 -3.31 5.33
C ILE A 90 0.68 -2.94 6.64
N SER A 91 -0.05 -2.51 7.68
CA SER A 91 0.54 -2.24 9.00
C SER A 91 0.99 -3.50 9.74
N GLY A 92 0.66 -4.68 9.22
CA GLY A 92 1.10 -5.95 9.78
C GLY A 92 2.60 -6.21 9.53
N TRP A 93 3.13 -7.25 10.17
CA TRP A 93 4.55 -7.64 10.13
C TRP A 93 5.11 -7.89 8.70
N ARG A 94 4.26 -8.22 7.73
CA ARG A 94 4.66 -8.43 6.33
C ARG A 94 4.62 -7.16 5.47
N MET A 95 4.07 -6.06 5.99
CA MET A 95 3.94 -4.78 5.30
C MET A 95 3.38 -4.92 3.88
N ALA A 96 2.39 -5.80 3.71
CA ALA A 96 1.84 -6.15 2.41
C ALA A 96 0.40 -6.64 2.50
N THR A 97 -0.43 -6.26 1.52
CA THR A 97 -1.74 -6.87 1.30
C THR A 97 -1.60 -8.33 0.87
N PRO A 98 -2.66 -9.15 0.92
CA PRO A 98 -2.65 -10.50 0.35
C PRO A 98 -2.20 -10.55 -1.11
N GLY A 99 -2.68 -9.64 -1.98
CA GLY A 99 -2.23 -9.56 -3.37
C GLY A 99 -0.75 -9.19 -3.50
N MET A 100 -0.28 -8.25 -2.69
CA MET A 100 1.14 -7.90 -2.63
C MET A 100 2.00 -9.07 -2.15
N LYS A 101 1.53 -9.82 -1.14
CA LYS A 101 2.23 -11.04 -0.66
C LYS A 101 2.36 -12.08 -1.75
N PHE A 102 1.32 -12.28 -2.54
CA PHE A 102 1.33 -13.22 -3.66
C PHE A 102 2.34 -12.82 -4.75
N MET A 103 2.58 -11.51 -4.90
CA MET A 103 3.52 -10.96 -5.88
C MET A 103 4.91 -10.66 -5.31
N ASP A 104 5.25 -11.10 -4.09
CA ASP A 104 6.50 -10.80 -3.39
C ASP A 104 6.78 -9.29 -3.29
N LEU A 105 5.76 -8.51 -2.97
CA LEU A 105 5.86 -7.07 -2.76
C LEU A 105 5.69 -6.73 -1.29
N GLU A 106 6.33 -5.64 -0.88
CA GLU A 106 6.12 -5.00 0.41
C GLU A 106 6.03 -3.47 0.26
N MET A 107 5.29 -2.82 1.15
CA MET A 107 5.18 -1.37 1.22
C MET A 107 5.94 -0.86 2.43
N ARG A 108 6.81 0.13 2.21
CA ARG A 108 7.54 0.81 3.27
C ARG A 108 7.36 2.32 3.17
N LEU A 109 7.64 3.03 4.24
CA LEU A 109 7.86 4.48 4.16
C LEU A 109 9.15 4.76 3.37
N VAL A 110 9.27 5.97 2.85
CA VAL A 110 10.43 6.38 2.04
C VAL A 110 11.75 6.28 2.80
N ASP A 111 11.72 6.39 4.13
CA ASP A 111 12.86 6.20 5.02
C ASP A 111 13.22 4.72 5.29
N GLY A 112 12.48 3.78 4.69
CA GLY A 112 12.64 2.34 4.85
C GLY A 112 11.94 1.75 6.09
N SER A 113 11.33 2.58 6.93
CA SER A 113 10.62 2.12 8.12
C SER A 113 9.30 1.39 7.78
N PRO A 114 8.77 0.57 8.70
CA PRO A 114 7.48 -0.06 8.53
C PRO A 114 6.37 0.97 8.33
N THR A 115 5.41 0.65 7.46
CA THR A 115 4.28 1.55 7.16
C THR A 115 3.23 1.47 8.27
N PRO A 116 2.96 2.55 9.03
CA PRO A 116 1.90 2.58 10.03
C PRO A 116 0.52 2.49 9.39
N PHE A 117 -0.49 2.07 10.18
CA PHE A 117 -1.87 1.93 9.73
C PHE A 117 -2.38 3.18 8.99
N LEU A 118 -2.18 4.36 9.56
CA LEU A 118 -2.70 5.60 8.97
C LEU A 118 -2.11 5.89 7.59
N TYR A 119 -0.81 5.68 7.40
CA TYR A 119 -0.16 5.87 6.09
C TYR A 119 -0.69 4.89 5.05
N ALA A 120 -0.85 3.61 5.43
CA ALA A 120 -1.42 2.59 4.56
C ALA A 120 -2.88 2.90 4.18
N ALA A 121 -3.68 3.36 5.13
CA ALA A 121 -5.07 3.71 4.93
C ALA A 121 -5.22 4.97 4.06
N VAL A 122 -4.42 6.01 4.31
CA VAL A 122 -4.37 7.23 3.47
C VAL A 122 -3.93 6.89 2.06
N HIS A 123 -2.89 6.06 1.90
CA HIS A 123 -2.46 5.57 0.58
C HIS A 123 -3.60 4.89 -0.17
N ALA A 124 -4.39 4.04 0.51
CA ALA A 124 -5.54 3.38 -0.11
C ALA A 124 -6.61 4.40 -0.58
N VAL A 125 -6.92 5.40 0.22
CA VAL A 125 -7.86 6.47 -0.18
C VAL A 125 -7.33 7.23 -1.39
N LEU A 126 -6.06 7.65 -1.37
CA LEU A 126 -5.42 8.34 -2.49
C LEU A 126 -5.37 7.47 -3.76
N PHE A 127 -5.17 6.16 -3.61
CA PHE A 127 -5.23 5.21 -4.70
C PHE A 127 -6.62 5.19 -5.36
N TYR A 128 -7.71 5.10 -4.57
CA TYR A 128 -9.07 5.13 -5.12
C TYR A 128 -9.42 6.47 -5.75
N VAL A 129 -8.98 7.59 -5.18
CA VAL A 129 -9.12 8.91 -5.80
C VAL A 129 -8.37 8.96 -7.13
N SER A 130 -7.18 8.37 -7.21
CA SER A 130 -6.40 8.30 -8.45
C SER A 130 -7.09 7.52 -9.57
N TRP A 131 -7.97 6.56 -9.22
CA TRP A 131 -8.79 5.85 -10.20
C TRP A 131 -9.78 6.76 -10.96
N MET A 132 -10.19 7.87 -10.35
CA MET A 132 -11.02 8.87 -11.01
C MET A 132 -10.24 9.66 -12.07
N PHE A 133 -8.90 9.66 -11.97
CA PHE A 133 -7.98 10.36 -12.87
C PHE A 133 -6.88 9.42 -13.38
N PRO A 134 -7.19 8.51 -14.34
CA PRO A 134 -6.25 7.49 -14.83
C PRO A 134 -4.87 8.02 -15.25
N PRO A 135 -4.71 9.25 -15.81
CA PRO A 135 -3.40 9.79 -16.17
C PRO A 135 -2.42 9.86 -14.99
N VAL A 136 -2.90 9.91 -13.74
CA VAL A 136 -2.08 9.92 -12.53
C VAL A 136 -1.18 8.67 -12.43
N PHE A 137 -1.64 7.53 -12.94
CA PHE A 137 -0.84 6.30 -12.97
C PHE A 137 0.32 6.36 -13.97
N LEU A 138 0.18 7.14 -15.04
CA LEU A 138 1.25 7.34 -16.04
C LEU A 138 2.49 8.01 -15.43
N PHE A 139 2.31 8.75 -14.33
CA PHE A 139 3.43 9.40 -13.64
C PHE A 139 4.52 8.40 -13.22
N SER A 140 4.13 7.15 -12.87
CA SER A 140 5.09 6.11 -12.52
C SER A 140 6.00 5.68 -13.68
N LEU A 141 5.67 6.02 -14.94
CA LEU A 141 6.51 5.75 -16.10
C LEU A 141 7.74 6.68 -16.14
N PHE A 142 7.58 7.88 -15.62
CA PHE A 142 8.64 8.91 -15.62
C PHE A 142 9.43 8.90 -14.31
N ALA A 143 8.86 8.39 -13.22
CA ALA A 143 9.53 8.33 -11.94
C ALA A 143 10.63 7.23 -11.94
N ALA A 144 11.86 7.60 -11.57
CA ALA A 144 13.00 6.67 -11.51
C ALA A 144 12.79 5.53 -10.51
N ASP A 145 12.11 5.81 -9.40
CA ASP A 145 11.76 4.86 -8.34
C ASP A 145 10.42 4.14 -8.57
N LYS A 146 9.83 4.31 -9.76
CA LYS A 146 8.58 3.65 -10.20
C LYS A 146 7.37 3.92 -9.29
N ARG A 147 7.39 5.02 -8.51
CA ARG A 147 6.27 5.44 -7.68
C ARG A 147 5.17 6.10 -8.51
N CYS A 148 3.92 5.84 -8.14
CA CYS A 148 2.78 6.61 -8.61
C CYS A 148 2.66 7.93 -7.81
N LEU A 149 1.87 8.87 -8.30
CA LEU A 149 1.66 10.15 -7.61
C LEU A 149 1.08 9.96 -6.20
N HIS A 150 0.12 9.06 -6.04
CA HIS A 150 -0.47 8.73 -4.73
C HIS A 150 0.53 8.09 -3.75
N ASP A 151 1.52 7.33 -4.25
CA ASP A 151 2.60 6.81 -3.41
C ASP A 151 3.47 7.96 -2.87
N MET A 152 3.76 8.96 -3.73
CA MET A 152 4.57 10.12 -3.34
C MET A 152 3.84 10.99 -2.32
N LEU A 153 2.54 11.22 -2.51
CA LEU A 153 1.71 11.98 -1.59
C LEU A 153 1.57 11.29 -0.22
N ALA A 154 1.49 9.96 -0.23
CA ALA A 154 1.44 9.17 1.01
C ALA A 154 2.83 8.94 1.64
N GLY A 155 3.93 9.35 0.99
CA GLY A 155 5.30 9.13 1.50
C GLY A 155 5.70 7.66 1.59
N VAL A 156 5.13 6.81 0.71
CA VAL A 156 5.38 5.36 0.69
C VAL A 156 6.11 4.94 -0.59
N ILE A 157 6.72 3.77 -0.52
CA ILE A 157 7.32 3.09 -1.67
C ILE A 157 6.98 1.61 -1.63
N VAL A 158 6.68 1.03 -2.79
CA VAL A 158 6.45 -0.41 -2.96
C VAL A 158 7.67 -1.03 -3.60
N LEU A 159 8.20 -2.02 -2.93
CA LEU A 159 9.44 -2.72 -3.28
C LEU A 159 9.18 -4.19 -3.48
N ARG A 160 10.05 -4.84 -4.23
CA ARG A 160 10.13 -6.29 -4.25
C ARG A 160 10.76 -6.77 -2.94
N ARG A 161 10.13 -7.75 -2.32
CA ARG A 161 10.67 -8.40 -1.13
C ARG A 161 11.90 -9.24 -1.52
N ALA A 162 13.01 -9.03 -0.81
CA ALA A 162 14.24 -9.80 -1.00
C ALA A 162 14.13 -11.18 -0.32
#